data_ad39a82b9ba637e59cb79875cdb8a968
#
_entry.id   ad39a82b9ba637e59cb79875cdb8a968
#
_cell.length_a   1.000
_cell.length_b   1.000
_cell.length_c   1.000
_cell.angle_alpha   90.00
_cell.angle_beta   90.00
_cell.angle_gamma   90.00
#
_symmetry.space_group_name_H-M   'P 1'
#
loop_
_entity.id
_entity.type
_entity.pdbx_description
1 polymer ?
#
loop_
_entity_poly.entity_id
_entity_poly.type
_entity_poly.pdbx_seq_one_letter_code
_entity_poly.pdbx_strand_id
1 'polypeptide(L)'
;MNDPIPTIRIAVLALTTAILTIGASAAFANGEGRHERTRQILAFHTMYGVDGPFVGDTNPIDGIPGDELPWEVHAVTGHLLSNGRIVISVRGLVFKDDPSVPPELRGKNDETEFRAAIGCLSEDGDQVVQRNVVTDGSPADENGNSLIAAQVELPNPCVAPRVFILAGSEDKWFAVTGFESEEGM
;
A
#
# COMPACT_ATOMS: atom_id res chain seq x y z
N MET A 1 57.94 84.71 49.85
CA MET A 1 58.39 83.57 49.03
C MET A 1 57.38 82.48 49.27
N ASN A 2 56.36 82.48 48.46
CA ASN A 2 55.26 81.53 48.56
C ASN A 2 55.11 80.93 47.21
N ASP A 3 55.47 79.65 47.09
CA ASP A 3 55.23 78.86 45.91
C ASP A 3 53.81 78.36 45.93
N PRO A 4 53.07 78.40 44.81
CA PRO A 4 51.72 77.89 44.73
C PRO A 4 51.68 76.33 44.43
N ILE A 5 50.81 75.65 45.12
CA ILE A 5 50.54 74.23 45.02
C ILE A 5 49.86 73.92 43.68
N PRO A 6 50.31 72.93 42.91
CA PRO A 6 49.64 72.56 41.67
C PRO A 6 48.33 71.76 41.93
N THR A 7 47.27 72.24 41.34
CA THR A 7 45.94 71.59 41.36
C THR A 7 45.92 70.42 40.44
N ILE A 8 45.77 69.17 40.97
CA ILE A 8 45.59 67.95 40.19
C ILE A 8 44.14 67.89 39.71
N ARG A 9 43.94 67.98 38.42
CA ARG A 9 42.65 67.72 37.79
C ARG A 9 42.50 66.20 37.53
N ILE A 10 41.64 65.58 38.29
CA ILE A 10 41.23 64.16 38.05
C ILE A 10 40.28 64.18 36.90
N ALA A 11 40.69 63.59 35.76
CA ALA A 11 39.81 63.30 34.64
C ALA A 11 39.08 62.00 34.92
N VAL A 12 37.80 62.12 35.15
CA VAL A 12 36.93 60.93 35.24
C VAL A 12 36.69 60.43 33.86
N LEU A 13 37.32 59.30 33.54
CA LEU A 13 37.08 58.56 32.29
C LEU A 13 35.80 57.70 32.45
N ALA A 14 34.71 58.13 31.84
CA ALA A 14 33.49 57.36 31.80
C ALA A 14 33.70 56.22 30.83
N LEU A 15 33.82 54.95 31.31
CA LEU A 15 33.85 53.77 30.54
C LEU A 15 32.38 53.39 30.21
N THR A 16 31.92 53.69 29.01
CA THR A 16 30.68 53.18 28.50
C THR A 16 30.88 51.70 28.01
N THR A 17 30.49 50.72 28.80
CA THR A 17 30.46 49.36 28.43
C THR A 17 29.26 49.13 27.47
N ALA A 18 29.55 49.03 26.16
CA ALA A 18 28.59 48.57 25.17
C ALA A 18 28.39 47.06 25.37
N ILE A 19 27.24 46.67 25.92
CA ILE A 19 26.81 45.27 25.98
C ILE A 19 26.34 44.89 24.58
N LEU A 20 27.20 44.17 23.84
CA LEU A 20 26.81 43.52 22.58
C LEU A 20 25.98 42.30 22.93
N THR A 21 24.64 42.39 22.90
CA THR A 21 23.75 41.23 22.95
C THR A 21 23.80 40.54 21.60
N ILE A 22 24.63 39.50 21.52
CA ILE A 22 24.58 38.55 20.39
C ILE A 22 23.29 37.78 20.57
N GLY A 23 22.22 38.22 19.90
CA GLY A 23 20.99 37.46 19.76
C GLY A 23 21.30 36.24 18.91
N ALA A 24 21.57 35.12 19.55
CA ALA A 24 21.54 33.82 18.89
C ALA A 24 20.10 33.54 18.52
N SER A 25 19.69 33.92 17.31
CA SER A 25 18.46 33.41 16.70
C SER A 25 18.69 31.92 16.46
N ALA A 26 18.26 31.08 17.42
CA ALA A 26 18.08 29.68 17.16
C ALA A 26 16.96 29.57 16.10
N ALA A 27 17.35 29.47 14.84
CA ALA A 27 16.48 29.00 13.81
C ALA A 27 16.11 27.55 14.20
N PHE A 28 14.99 27.41 14.88
CA PHE A 28 14.31 26.10 14.92
C PHE A 28 13.95 25.79 13.47
N ALA A 29 14.81 25.04 12.80
CA ALA A 29 14.43 24.31 11.63
C ALA A 29 13.35 23.33 12.12
N ASN A 30 12.09 23.78 12.10
CA ASN A 30 10.96 22.88 12.10
C ASN A 30 11.12 22.04 10.83
N GLY A 31 11.87 20.95 10.95
CA GLY A 31 11.74 19.81 10.08
C GLY A 31 10.33 19.28 10.30
N GLU A 32 9.33 19.96 9.71
CA GLU A 32 8.04 19.37 9.48
C GLU A 32 8.29 18.21 8.53
N GLY A 33 8.71 17.08 9.11
CA GLY A 33 8.47 15.79 8.50
C GLY A 33 6.97 15.77 8.25
N ARG A 34 6.58 16.04 7.01
CA ARG A 34 5.22 15.83 6.55
C ARG A 34 4.94 14.36 6.83
N HIS A 35 4.39 14.06 7.99
CA HIS A 35 3.78 12.77 8.24
C HIS A 35 2.66 12.66 7.23
N GLU A 36 2.97 12.07 6.10
CA GLU A 36 1.99 11.80 5.07
C GLU A 36 0.90 10.98 5.74
N ARG A 37 -0.28 11.59 5.91
CA ARG A 37 -1.38 10.92 6.61
C ARG A 37 -1.76 9.70 5.80
N THR A 38 -1.63 8.55 6.41
CA THR A 38 -2.11 7.29 5.83
C THR A 38 -3.58 7.45 5.43
N ARG A 39 -3.89 7.19 4.16
CA ARG A 39 -5.23 7.30 3.58
C ARG A 39 -5.65 5.96 3.02
N GLN A 40 -6.93 5.67 3.06
CA GLN A 40 -7.48 4.55 2.31
C GLN A 40 -7.53 4.94 0.83
N ILE A 41 -6.82 4.18 -0.02
CA ILE A 41 -6.75 4.43 -1.47
C ILE A 41 -7.63 3.48 -2.26
N LEU A 42 -8.01 2.33 -1.66
CA LEU A 42 -8.96 1.40 -2.23
C LEU A 42 -9.78 0.75 -1.11
N ALA A 43 -11.07 0.57 -1.34
CA ALA A 43 -11.95 -0.30 -0.57
C ALA A 43 -12.83 -1.09 -1.55
N PHE A 44 -13.06 -2.36 -1.26
CA PHE A 44 -13.85 -3.22 -2.12
C PHE A 44 -14.64 -4.23 -1.27
N HIS A 45 -15.77 -4.62 -1.81
CA HIS A 45 -16.69 -5.59 -1.20
C HIS A 45 -17.07 -6.70 -2.17
N THR A 46 -16.50 -6.66 -3.37
CA THR A 46 -16.72 -7.65 -4.43
C THR A 46 -15.41 -7.94 -5.14
N MET A 47 -15.25 -9.18 -5.54
CA MET A 47 -14.23 -9.61 -6.49
C MET A 47 -14.86 -10.53 -7.52
N TYR A 48 -14.32 -10.55 -8.73
CA TYR A 48 -14.67 -11.46 -9.79
C TYR A 48 -13.76 -12.68 -9.69
N GLY A 49 -14.34 -13.87 -9.56
CA GLY A 49 -13.61 -15.13 -9.66
C GLY A 49 -13.16 -15.37 -11.10
N VAL A 50 -12.00 -15.99 -11.30
CA VAL A 50 -11.53 -16.29 -12.66
C VAL A 50 -12.50 -17.21 -13.37
N ASP A 51 -13.01 -16.77 -14.54
CA ASP A 51 -14.01 -17.51 -15.32
C ASP A 51 -13.97 -17.12 -16.80
N GLY A 52 -14.59 -17.93 -17.65
CA GLY A 52 -14.76 -17.65 -19.06
C GLY A 52 -13.45 -17.36 -19.79
N PRO A 53 -13.33 -16.21 -20.49
CA PRO A 53 -12.14 -15.89 -21.27
C PRO A 53 -10.90 -15.57 -20.44
N PHE A 54 -11.04 -15.44 -19.11
CA PHE A 54 -9.94 -15.14 -18.20
C PHE A 54 -9.27 -16.40 -17.64
N VAL A 55 -9.85 -17.58 -17.86
CA VAL A 55 -9.23 -18.86 -17.47
C VAL A 55 -7.97 -19.09 -18.29
N GLY A 56 -6.87 -19.42 -17.61
CA GLY A 56 -5.58 -19.67 -18.20
C GLY A 56 -4.81 -18.39 -18.57
N ASP A 57 -3.83 -18.53 -19.44
CA ASP A 57 -2.83 -17.51 -19.76
C ASP A 57 -3.16 -16.64 -20.99
N THR A 58 -4.31 -16.88 -21.65
CA THR A 58 -4.65 -16.20 -22.91
C THR A 58 -4.92 -14.70 -22.72
N ASN A 59 -5.58 -14.33 -21.61
CA ASN A 59 -5.99 -12.95 -21.33
C ASN A 59 -5.53 -12.50 -19.92
N PRO A 60 -4.23 -12.31 -19.70
CA PRO A 60 -3.73 -11.90 -18.40
C PRO A 60 -4.19 -10.48 -18.05
N ILE A 61 -4.48 -10.24 -16.78
CA ILE A 61 -4.75 -8.90 -16.25
C ILE A 61 -3.48 -8.42 -15.55
N ASP A 62 -2.99 -7.23 -15.89
CA ASP A 62 -1.72 -6.67 -15.36
C ASP A 62 -0.51 -7.60 -15.56
N GLY A 63 -0.55 -8.45 -16.58
CA GLY A 63 0.48 -9.46 -16.83
C GLY A 63 0.39 -10.70 -15.93
N ILE A 64 -0.62 -10.81 -15.08
CA ILE A 64 -0.88 -11.99 -14.25
C ILE A 64 -1.91 -12.85 -14.95
N PRO A 65 -1.62 -14.12 -15.30
CA PRO A 65 -2.58 -15.05 -15.89
C PRO A 65 -3.64 -15.49 -14.87
N GLY A 66 -4.80 -15.87 -15.36
CA GLY A 66 -5.80 -16.56 -14.56
C GLY A 66 -5.39 -18.01 -14.28
N ASP A 67 -6.04 -18.62 -13.32
CA ASP A 67 -5.90 -20.05 -13.10
C ASP A 67 -6.46 -20.87 -14.26
N GLU A 68 -6.03 -22.13 -14.39
CA GLU A 68 -6.45 -23.04 -15.46
C GLU A 68 -7.90 -23.54 -15.32
N LEU A 69 -8.47 -23.40 -14.14
CA LEU A 69 -9.83 -23.78 -13.85
C LEU A 69 -10.62 -22.57 -13.33
N PRO A 70 -11.94 -22.54 -13.56
CA PRO A 70 -12.75 -21.43 -13.05
C PRO A 70 -12.94 -21.50 -11.54
N TRP A 71 -12.89 -20.31 -10.91
CA TRP A 71 -13.08 -20.10 -9.48
C TRP A 71 -14.26 -19.17 -9.23
N GLU A 72 -14.90 -19.32 -8.10
CA GLU A 72 -15.92 -18.41 -7.59
C GLU A 72 -15.57 -17.92 -6.19
N VAL A 73 -16.07 -16.74 -5.81
CA VAL A 73 -15.89 -16.18 -4.49
C VAL A 73 -17.25 -15.80 -3.89
N HIS A 74 -17.56 -16.36 -2.72
CA HIS A 74 -18.85 -16.12 -2.08
C HIS A 74 -18.95 -14.73 -1.43
N ALA A 75 -17.93 -14.29 -0.72
CA ALA A 75 -17.87 -12.96 -0.11
C ALA A 75 -16.45 -12.51 0.09
N VAL A 76 -16.23 -11.22 -0.14
CA VAL A 76 -14.93 -10.59 0.10
C VAL A 76 -15.11 -9.17 0.61
N THR A 77 -14.27 -8.74 1.53
CA THR A 77 -14.12 -7.34 1.89
C THR A 77 -12.65 -7.01 2.03
N GLY A 78 -12.25 -5.86 1.53
CA GLY A 78 -10.84 -5.47 1.65
C GLY A 78 -10.63 -3.97 1.57
N HIS A 79 -9.48 -3.55 2.06
CA HIS A 79 -9.02 -2.17 1.92
C HIS A 79 -7.50 -2.12 1.79
N LEU A 80 -7.04 -1.13 1.05
CA LEU A 80 -5.64 -0.79 0.85
C LEU A 80 -5.40 0.64 1.30
N LEU A 81 -4.36 0.85 2.09
CA LEU A 81 -3.93 2.16 2.58
C LEU A 81 -2.73 2.68 1.78
N SER A 82 -2.57 4.00 1.73
CA SER A 82 -1.48 4.68 1.01
C SER A 82 -0.07 4.30 1.49
N ASN A 83 0.05 3.77 2.71
CA ASN A 83 1.30 3.26 3.23
C ASN A 83 1.56 1.78 2.87
N GLY A 84 0.71 1.17 2.03
CA GLY A 84 0.84 -0.22 1.60
C GLY A 84 0.27 -1.27 2.55
N ARG A 85 -0.37 -0.86 3.65
CA ARG A 85 -1.10 -1.81 4.49
C ARG A 85 -2.36 -2.28 3.75
N ILE A 86 -2.49 -3.60 3.62
CA ILE A 86 -3.66 -4.26 3.02
C ILE A 86 -4.28 -5.24 3.99
N VAL A 87 -5.60 -5.27 4.03
CA VAL A 87 -6.37 -6.29 4.77
C VAL A 87 -7.50 -6.75 3.86
N ILE A 88 -7.62 -8.08 3.69
CA ILE A 88 -8.67 -8.72 2.89
C ILE A 88 -9.23 -9.89 3.69
N SER A 89 -10.53 -9.89 3.90
CA SER A 89 -11.27 -11.06 4.39
C SER A 89 -11.91 -11.75 3.21
N VAL A 90 -11.54 -12.99 2.98
CA VAL A 90 -12.02 -13.84 1.89
C VAL A 90 -12.87 -14.95 2.48
N ARG A 91 -14.00 -15.25 1.84
CA ARG A 91 -14.87 -16.37 2.21
C ARG A 91 -15.36 -17.08 0.96
N GLY A 92 -15.17 -18.39 0.94
CA GLY A 92 -15.66 -19.23 -0.13
C GLY A 92 -15.02 -18.92 -1.48
N LEU A 93 -13.71 -18.72 -1.53
CA LEU A 93 -12.93 -18.68 -2.77
C LEU A 93 -12.56 -20.13 -3.11
N VAL A 94 -13.34 -20.73 -4.01
CA VAL A 94 -13.30 -22.16 -4.31
C VAL A 94 -13.42 -22.39 -5.81
N PHE A 95 -13.07 -23.58 -6.28
CA PHE A 95 -13.37 -23.98 -7.65
C PHE A 95 -14.87 -23.93 -7.91
N LYS A 96 -15.23 -23.31 -9.03
CA LYS A 96 -16.62 -23.16 -9.46
C LYS A 96 -17.28 -24.53 -9.69
N ASP A 97 -18.59 -24.66 -9.44
CA ASP A 97 -19.36 -25.81 -9.88
C ASP A 97 -19.64 -25.73 -11.39
N ASP A 98 -18.62 -26.04 -12.17
CA ASP A 98 -18.59 -25.97 -13.62
C ASP A 98 -18.20 -27.34 -14.22
N PRO A 99 -18.72 -27.73 -15.37
CA PRO A 99 -18.37 -29.00 -16.04
C PRO A 99 -16.88 -29.13 -16.38
N SER A 100 -16.13 -28.05 -16.55
CA SER A 100 -14.69 -28.07 -16.81
C SER A 100 -13.86 -28.40 -15.57
N VAL A 101 -14.43 -28.22 -14.37
CA VAL A 101 -13.78 -28.56 -13.10
C VAL A 101 -13.99 -30.05 -12.77
N PRO A 102 -12.94 -30.78 -12.39
CA PRO A 102 -13.08 -32.16 -11.89
C PRO A 102 -14.09 -32.22 -10.73
N PRO A 103 -15.03 -33.20 -10.73
CA PRO A 103 -16.10 -33.25 -9.74
C PRO A 103 -15.64 -33.24 -8.28
N GLU A 104 -14.45 -33.80 -7.99
CA GLU A 104 -13.85 -33.86 -6.65
C GLU A 104 -13.33 -32.54 -6.14
N LEU A 105 -13.05 -31.56 -7.02
CA LEU A 105 -12.55 -30.22 -6.70
C LEU A 105 -13.67 -29.21 -6.55
N ARG A 106 -14.84 -29.41 -7.18
CA ARG A 106 -15.93 -28.43 -7.18
C ARG A 106 -16.34 -28.02 -5.77
N GLY A 107 -16.48 -26.71 -5.56
CA GLY A 107 -16.83 -26.14 -4.27
C GLY A 107 -15.77 -26.27 -3.19
N LYS A 108 -14.51 -26.58 -3.56
CA LYS A 108 -13.38 -26.68 -2.64
C LYS A 108 -12.23 -25.79 -3.06
N ASN A 109 -11.40 -25.46 -2.11
CA ASN A 109 -10.09 -24.89 -2.32
C ASN A 109 -9.03 -25.97 -2.05
N ASP A 110 -8.06 -26.13 -2.93
CA ASP A 110 -6.94 -27.05 -2.80
C ASP A 110 -5.61 -26.36 -2.42
N GLU A 111 -5.61 -25.02 -2.34
CA GLU A 111 -4.45 -24.25 -1.88
C GLU A 111 -4.41 -24.14 -0.35
N THR A 112 -3.22 -24.25 0.21
CA THR A 112 -3.00 -24.11 1.67
C THR A 112 -2.88 -22.66 2.12
N GLU A 113 -2.63 -21.74 1.18
CA GLU A 113 -2.50 -20.30 1.43
C GLU A 113 -2.89 -19.50 0.20
N PHE A 114 -3.32 -18.25 0.43
CA PHE A 114 -3.52 -17.25 -0.60
C PHE A 114 -2.55 -16.09 -0.42
N ARG A 115 -2.15 -15.47 -1.54
CA ARG A 115 -1.39 -14.21 -1.58
C ARG A 115 -2.26 -13.12 -2.17
N ALA A 116 -1.98 -11.86 -1.85
CA ALA A 116 -2.56 -10.75 -2.57
C ALA A 116 -1.52 -10.11 -3.49
N ALA A 117 -1.91 -9.82 -4.74
CA ALA A 117 -1.14 -8.93 -5.59
C ALA A 117 -1.88 -7.59 -5.72
N ILE A 118 -1.12 -6.50 -5.69
CA ILE A 118 -1.60 -5.15 -5.95
C ILE A 118 -0.96 -4.66 -7.24
N GLY A 119 -1.78 -4.50 -8.28
CA GLY A 119 -1.38 -3.92 -9.56
C GLY A 119 -1.62 -2.42 -9.55
N CYS A 120 -0.62 -1.62 -9.91
CA CYS A 120 -0.70 -0.17 -10.02
C CYS A 120 -0.15 0.28 -11.37
N LEU A 121 -0.75 1.30 -11.95
CA LEU A 121 -0.06 2.13 -12.93
C LEU A 121 0.88 3.07 -12.20
N SER A 122 2.11 3.15 -12.66
CA SER A 122 3.17 3.97 -12.07
C SER A 122 3.97 4.67 -13.16
N GLU A 123 5.01 5.38 -12.79
CA GLU A 123 5.86 6.14 -13.72
C GLU A 123 7.24 5.51 -13.82
N ASP A 124 7.81 5.57 -15.03
CA ASP A 124 9.21 5.29 -15.31
C ASP A 124 9.72 6.36 -16.30
N GLY A 125 10.31 7.43 -15.76
CA GLY A 125 10.56 8.64 -16.53
C GLY A 125 9.26 9.25 -17.04
N ASP A 126 9.14 9.42 -18.36
CA ASP A 126 7.94 9.96 -19.00
C ASP A 126 6.93 8.88 -19.43
N GLN A 127 7.15 7.62 -19.02
CA GLN A 127 6.30 6.50 -19.42
C GLN A 127 5.43 6.01 -18.27
N VAL A 128 4.18 5.62 -18.60
CA VAL A 128 3.32 4.88 -17.67
C VAL A 128 3.65 3.41 -17.78
N VAL A 129 3.93 2.79 -16.64
CA VAL A 129 4.28 1.36 -16.56
C VAL A 129 3.37 0.64 -15.57
N GLN A 130 3.06 -0.61 -15.85
CA GLN A 130 2.39 -1.50 -14.91
C GLN A 130 3.42 -2.04 -13.90
N ARG A 131 3.09 -1.95 -12.61
CA ARG A 131 3.91 -2.53 -11.52
C ARG A 131 3.01 -3.32 -10.58
N ASN A 132 3.46 -4.52 -10.24
CA ASN A 132 2.77 -5.39 -9.29
C ASN A 132 3.65 -5.57 -8.04
N VAL A 133 3.02 -5.59 -6.88
CA VAL A 133 3.64 -6.00 -5.61
C VAL A 133 2.81 -7.11 -5.00
N VAL A 134 3.46 -8.11 -4.43
CA VAL A 134 2.81 -9.33 -3.94
C VAL A 134 3.11 -9.50 -2.45
N THR A 135 2.12 -9.94 -1.69
CA THR A 135 2.28 -10.26 -0.27
C THR A 135 2.87 -11.64 -0.07
N ASP A 136 3.37 -11.91 1.13
CA ASP A 136 3.56 -13.28 1.59
C ASP A 136 2.23 -14.03 1.65
N GLY A 137 2.30 -15.37 1.73
CA GLY A 137 1.15 -16.25 1.85
C GLY A 137 0.42 -16.08 3.18
N SER A 138 -0.90 -16.17 3.13
CA SER A 138 -1.78 -16.21 4.30
C SER A 138 -2.57 -17.51 4.28
N PRO A 139 -2.70 -18.24 5.41
CA PRO A 139 -3.37 -19.52 5.45
C PRO A 139 -4.79 -19.47 4.87
N ALA A 140 -5.13 -20.48 4.08
CA ALA A 140 -6.45 -20.70 3.54
C ALA A 140 -6.95 -22.11 3.93
N ASP A 141 -8.26 -22.23 4.16
CA ASP A 141 -8.88 -23.52 4.45
C ASP A 141 -9.53 -24.15 3.19
N GLU A 142 -9.94 -25.41 3.29
CA GLU A 142 -10.59 -26.14 2.19
C GLU A 142 -11.89 -25.48 1.70
N ASN A 143 -12.50 -24.61 2.50
CA ASN A 143 -13.69 -23.86 2.12
C ASN A 143 -13.35 -22.50 1.49
N GLY A 144 -12.07 -22.24 1.19
CA GLY A 144 -11.61 -21.00 0.60
C GLY A 144 -11.72 -19.77 1.50
N ASN A 145 -11.63 -19.95 2.82
CA ASN A 145 -11.62 -18.83 3.77
C ASN A 145 -10.18 -18.46 4.11
N SER A 146 -9.91 -17.17 4.08
CA SER A 146 -8.60 -16.61 4.46
C SER A 146 -8.73 -15.19 4.99
N LEU A 147 -7.77 -14.78 5.82
CA LEU A 147 -7.56 -13.39 6.22
C LEU A 147 -6.15 -12.98 5.80
N ILE A 148 -6.05 -12.20 4.73
CA ILE A 148 -4.78 -11.64 4.27
C ILE A 148 -4.59 -10.30 4.96
N ALA A 149 -3.54 -10.16 5.77
CA ALA A 149 -3.17 -8.93 6.45
C ALA A 149 -1.67 -8.72 6.29
N ALA A 150 -1.29 -7.74 5.48
CA ALA A 150 0.10 -7.54 5.09
C ALA A 150 0.47 -6.07 4.97
N GLN A 151 1.77 -5.83 4.87
CA GLN A 151 2.38 -4.55 4.57
C GLN A 151 3.30 -4.74 3.37
N VAL A 152 3.05 -4.00 2.29
CA VAL A 152 3.86 -4.00 1.08
C VAL A 152 4.39 -2.60 0.79
N GLU A 153 5.44 -2.50 -0.01
CA GLU A 153 5.92 -1.24 -0.54
C GLU A 153 5.23 -0.96 -1.88
N LEU A 154 4.29 -0.01 -1.88
CA LEU A 154 3.58 0.38 -3.11
C LEU A 154 4.49 1.20 -4.02
N PRO A 155 4.36 1.06 -5.36
CA PRO A 155 4.98 2.00 -6.27
C PRO A 155 4.43 3.42 -6.05
N ASN A 156 5.24 4.42 -6.28
CA ASN A 156 4.85 5.82 -6.15
C ASN A 156 5.09 6.56 -7.48
N PRO A 157 4.02 7.03 -8.15
CA PRO A 157 2.61 6.91 -7.78
C PRO A 157 2.05 5.48 -7.94
N CYS A 158 0.99 5.16 -7.20
CA CYS A 158 0.14 3.99 -7.42
C CYS A 158 -1.23 4.49 -7.90
N VAL A 159 -1.46 4.42 -9.19
CA VAL A 159 -2.68 4.90 -9.86
C VAL A 159 -3.54 3.72 -10.28
N ALA A 160 -4.86 3.86 -10.14
CA ALA A 160 -5.85 2.81 -10.46
C ALA A 160 -5.50 1.44 -9.86
N PRO A 161 -5.32 1.35 -8.52
CA PRO A 161 -4.94 0.10 -7.88
C PRO A 161 -5.99 -0.98 -8.11
N ARG A 162 -5.52 -2.17 -8.49
CA ARG A 162 -6.30 -3.40 -8.55
C ARG A 162 -5.73 -4.39 -7.55
N VAL A 163 -6.59 -5.19 -6.97
CA VAL A 163 -6.19 -6.24 -6.03
C VAL A 163 -6.61 -7.59 -6.59
N PHE A 164 -5.67 -8.51 -6.57
CA PHE A 164 -5.87 -9.90 -6.95
C PHE A 164 -5.68 -10.79 -5.73
N ILE A 165 -6.36 -11.93 -5.71
CA ILE A 165 -6.03 -13.07 -4.85
C ILE A 165 -5.36 -14.11 -5.73
N LEU A 166 -4.15 -14.49 -5.37
CA LEU A 166 -3.32 -15.44 -6.09
C LEU A 166 -3.25 -16.77 -5.35
N ALA A 167 -2.92 -17.81 -6.09
CA ALA A 167 -2.42 -19.06 -5.54
C ALA A 167 -1.25 -18.83 -4.57
N GLY A 168 -1.11 -19.68 -3.58
CA GLY A 168 0.06 -19.71 -2.71
C GLY A 168 1.32 -20.15 -3.45
N SER A 169 1.16 -21.11 -4.34
CA SER A 169 2.25 -21.84 -5.00
C SER A 169 2.72 -21.20 -6.31
N GLU A 170 1.90 -20.38 -6.98
CA GLU A 170 2.19 -19.84 -8.31
C GLU A 170 1.58 -18.45 -8.55
N ASP A 171 2.09 -17.72 -9.57
CA ASP A 171 1.64 -16.38 -9.88
C ASP A 171 0.43 -16.40 -10.84
N LYS A 172 -0.64 -17.05 -10.40
CA LYS A 172 -1.94 -17.07 -11.08
C LYS A 172 -3.01 -16.50 -10.17
N TRP A 173 -3.97 -15.78 -10.74
CA TRP A 173 -5.03 -15.20 -9.94
C TRP A 173 -6.30 -16.07 -9.96
N PHE A 174 -6.93 -16.16 -8.80
CA PHE A 174 -8.23 -16.81 -8.56
C PHE A 174 -9.36 -15.80 -8.53
N ALA A 175 -9.08 -14.57 -8.01
CA ALA A 175 -10.06 -13.50 -7.98
C ALA A 175 -9.38 -12.13 -8.14
N VAL A 176 -10.10 -11.17 -8.73
CA VAL A 176 -9.65 -9.78 -8.92
C VAL A 176 -10.75 -8.81 -8.53
N THR A 177 -10.39 -7.61 -8.04
CA THR A 177 -11.37 -6.56 -7.73
C THR A 177 -12.24 -6.24 -8.94
N GLY A 178 -13.53 -6.44 -8.78
CA GLY A 178 -14.53 -6.33 -9.84
C GLY A 178 -15.84 -6.97 -9.39
N PHE A 179 -16.78 -7.12 -10.29
CA PHE A 179 -18.02 -7.83 -10.03
C PHE A 179 -18.57 -8.41 -11.34
N GLU A 180 -19.35 -9.46 -11.20
CA GLU A 180 -20.23 -9.96 -12.23
C GLU A 180 -21.67 -9.62 -11.82
N SER A 181 -22.44 -9.02 -12.73
CA SER A 181 -23.86 -8.85 -12.48
C SER A 181 -24.55 -10.22 -12.67
N GLU A 182 -25.29 -10.67 -11.69
CA GLU A 182 -26.21 -11.78 -11.92
C GLU A 182 -27.17 -11.37 -13.03
N GLU A 183 -27.02 -11.95 -14.22
CA GLU A 183 -27.98 -11.75 -15.29
C GLU A 183 -29.30 -12.38 -14.83
N GLY A 184 -30.30 -11.52 -14.69
CA GLY A 184 -31.57 -11.74 -14.03
C GLY A 184 -32.19 -13.12 -14.14
N MET A 185 -32.49 -13.64 -12.99
CA MET A 185 -33.53 -14.65 -12.84
C MET A 185 -34.88 -14.09 -13.27
#